data_8d14de31001bdcb6252c13411840fcd1
#
_entry.id   8d14de31001bdcb6252c13411840fcd1
#
_cell.length_a   1.000
_cell.length_b   1.000
_cell.length_c   1.000
_cell.angle_alpha   90.00
_cell.angle_beta   90.00
_cell.angle_gamma   90.00
#
_symmetry.space_group_name_H-M   'P 1'
#
loop_
_entity.id
_entity.type
_entity.pdbx_description
1 polymer ?
#
loop_
_entity_poly.entity_id
_entity_poly.type
_entity_poly.pdbx_seq_one_letter_code
_entity_poly.pdbx_strand_id
1 'polypeptide(L)'
;MEDLVLKKRVLDIAYKNNLSHLGSYFSCLDIVDNIFSGMNEKDIFILSCGHAALALYAALEKYHGIDAEYLFNKHGGHPHRDDSDKVYCSTGSLGMGISVSVGRALARPDITVHCLISDGECAEGVVWESLKFIHENRVENIKIYANLNGYAAYDAVDEQYLERRLRAFLPDVNILHSDVNHFPFLRGLNAHYHIMKEHDYRQAVSMLEDASEKNI
;
A
#
# COMPACT_ATOMS: atom_id res chain seq x y z
N MET A 1 -4.35 12.69 10.41
CA MET A 1 -5.66 13.22 9.90
C MET A 1 -5.85 12.61 8.54
N GLU A 2 -7.00 11.97 8.30
CA GLU A 2 -7.29 11.33 7.01
C GLU A 2 -7.32 12.36 5.87
N ASP A 3 -6.63 12.07 4.77
CA ASP A 3 -6.66 12.94 3.59
C ASP A 3 -7.86 12.59 2.70
N LEU A 4 -8.95 13.33 2.89
CA LEU A 4 -10.20 13.12 2.14
C LEU A 4 -10.05 13.40 0.64
N VAL A 5 -9.09 14.26 0.26
CA VAL A 5 -8.81 14.56 -1.15
C VAL A 5 -8.18 13.34 -1.82
N LEU A 6 -7.21 12.71 -1.15
CA LEU A 6 -6.62 11.46 -1.66
C LEU A 6 -7.66 10.34 -1.77
N LYS A 7 -8.52 10.18 -0.74
CA LYS A 7 -9.60 9.18 -0.76
C LYS A 7 -10.55 9.40 -1.94
N LYS A 8 -10.96 10.66 -2.17
CA LYS A 8 -11.81 11.01 -3.30
C LYS A 8 -11.14 10.70 -4.64
N ARG A 9 -9.84 11.02 -4.77
CA ARG A 9 -9.08 10.75 -5.99
C ARG A 9 -9.01 9.26 -6.32
N VAL A 10 -8.72 8.42 -5.33
CA VAL A 10 -8.71 6.95 -5.47
C VAL A 10 -10.09 6.43 -5.84
N LEU A 11 -11.14 6.94 -5.19
CA LEU A 11 -12.53 6.55 -5.46
C LEU A 11 -12.93 6.84 -6.92
N ASP A 12 -12.60 8.04 -7.42
CA ASP A 12 -12.93 8.47 -8.77
C ASP A 12 -12.28 7.59 -9.83
N ILE A 13 -10.97 7.33 -9.69
CA ILE A 13 -10.22 6.49 -10.62
C ILE A 13 -10.75 5.05 -10.57
N ALA A 14 -10.99 4.52 -9.38
CA ALA A 14 -11.49 3.16 -9.21
C ALA A 14 -12.88 2.97 -9.82
N TYR A 15 -13.80 3.91 -9.60
CA TYR A 15 -15.14 3.86 -10.18
C TYR A 15 -15.12 3.98 -11.69
N LYS A 16 -14.41 4.97 -12.23
CA LYS A 16 -14.30 5.22 -13.69
C LYS A 16 -13.79 3.99 -14.45
N ASN A 17 -12.90 3.21 -13.83
CA ASN A 17 -12.23 2.07 -14.46
C ASN A 17 -12.78 0.72 -14.01
N ASN A 18 -13.89 0.67 -13.25
CA ASN A 18 -14.49 -0.56 -12.74
C ASN A 18 -13.49 -1.46 -11.99
N LEU A 19 -12.70 -0.88 -11.11
CA LEU A 19 -11.64 -1.61 -10.41
C LEU A 19 -12.19 -2.35 -9.18
N SER A 20 -11.63 -3.52 -8.95
CA SER A 20 -11.69 -4.24 -7.67
C SER A 20 -10.55 -3.79 -6.74
N HIS A 21 -10.31 -4.53 -5.65
CA HIS A 21 -9.25 -4.27 -4.66
C HIS A 21 -9.44 -2.98 -3.84
N LEU A 22 -10.66 -2.45 -3.78
CA LEU A 22 -10.98 -1.21 -3.05
C LEU A 22 -10.54 -1.26 -1.59
N GLY A 23 -10.79 -2.39 -0.90
CA GLY A 23 -10.32 -2.58 0.47
C GLY A 23 -8.81 -2.39 0.62
N SER A 24 -8.04 -2.92 -0.34
CA SER A 24 -6.58 -2.77 -0.34
C SER A 24 -6.14 -1.34 -0.63
N TYR A 25 -6.81 -0.63 -1.54
CA TYR A 25 -6.48 0.78 -1.81
C TYR A 25 -6.66 1.62 -0.56
N PHE A 26 -7.83 1.54 0.07
CA PHE A 26 -8.15 2.38 1.22
C PHE A 26 -7.40 1.98 2.49
N SER A 27 -7.17 0.68 2.73
CA SER A 27 -6.36 0.23 3.87
C SER A 27 -4.89 0.65 3.77
N CYS A 28 -4.35 0.80 2.55
CA CYS A 28 -2.98 1.26 2.33
C CYS A 28 -2.83 2.78 2.25
N LEU A 29 -3.89 3.53 1.89
CA LEU A 29 -3.77 4.93 1.47
C LEU A 29 -3.18 5.83 2.55
N ASP A 30 -3.73 5.80 3.76
CA ASP A 30 -3.25 6.63 4.87
C ASP A 30 -1.84 6.21 5.32
N ILE A 31 -1.51 4.92 5.19
CA ILE A 31 -0.18 4.38 5.48
C ILE A 31 0.84 4.93 4.48
N VAL A 32 0.53 4.86 3.19
CA VAL A 32 1.40 5.36 2.11
C VAL A 32 1.59 6.87 2.24
N ASP A 33 0.51 7.62 2.50
CA ASP A 33 0.55 9.06 2.72
C ASP A 33 1.48 9.43 3.89
N ASN A 34 1.36 8.74 5.03
CA ASN A 34 2.23 8.94 6.18
C ASN A 34 3.71 8.62 5.87
N ILE A 35 3.98 7.55 5.14
CA ILE A 35 5.35 7.19 4.76
C ILE A 35 5.95 8.29 3.89
N PHE A 36 5.23 8.71 2.83
CA PHE A 36 5.72 9.77 1.93
C PHE A 36 5.95 11.09 2.64
N SER A 37 5.10 11.46 3.61
CA SER A 37 5.28 12.69 4.39
C SER A 37 6.56 12.72 5.23
N GLY A 38 7.10 11.56 5.58
CA GLY A 38 8.33 11.41 6.37
C GLY A 38 9.59 11.03 5.57
N MET A 39 9.47 10.88 4.24
CA MET A 39 10.61 10.51 3.38
C MET A 39 11.47 11.72 3.04
N ASN A 40 12.77 11.49 2.90
CA ASN A 40 13.66 12.47 2.30
C ASN A 40 13.56 12.43 0.76
N GLU A 41 13.96 13.51 0.10
CA GLU A 41 13.89 13.62 -1.37
C GLU A 41 14.63 12.51 -2.12
N LYS A 42 15.69 11.96 -1.53
CA LYS A 42 16.52 10.89 -2.13
C LYS A 42 15.99 9.49 -1.85
N ASP A 43 15.11 9.34 -0.87
CA ASP A 43 14.59 8.04 -0.46
C ASP A 43 13.68 7.47 -1.55
N ILE A 44 13.54 6.15 -1.58
CA ILE A 44 12.65 5.48 -2.50
C ILE A 44 11.60 4.67 -1.76
N PHE A 45 10.41 4.61 -2.33
CA PHE A 45 9.31 3.80 -1.81
C PHE A 45 8.98 2.66 -2.78
N ILE A 46 8.79 1.46 -2.23
CA ILE A 46 8.36 0.28 -2.97
C ILE A 46 7.07 -0.25 -2.33
N LEU A 47 5.99 -0.24 -3.11
CA LEU A 47 4.74 -0.90 -2.78
C LEU A 47 4.85 -2.38 -3.18
N SER A 48 5.13 -3.28 -2.21
CA SER A 48 5.24 -4.71 -2.50
C SER A 48 3.88 -5.32 -2.84
N CYS A 49 2.83 -4.92 -2.12
CA CYS A 49 1.44 -5.29 -2.39
C CYS A 49 0.89 -4.56 -3.62
N GLY A 50 1.36 -4.92 -4.82
CA GLY A 50 1.09 -4.21 -6.07
C GLY A 50 -0.40 -4.03 -6.40
N HIS A 51 -1.27 -4.88 -5.89
CA HIS A 51 -2.72 -4.75 -6.02
C HIS A 51 -3.30 -3.51 -5.30
N ALA A 52 -2.52 -2.84 -4.44
CA ALA A 52 -2.88 -1.55 -3.83
C ALA A 52 -2.34 -0.34 -4.63
N ALA A 53 -2.09 -0.50 -5.93
CA ALA A 53 -1.43 0.48 -6.81
C ALA A 53 -2.00 1.90 -6.72
N LEU A 54 -3.33 2.08 -6.61
CA LEU A 54 -3.92 3.42 -6.55
C LEU A 54 -3.49 4.20 -5.31
N ALA A 55 -3.17 3.55 -4.19
CA ALA A 55 -2.62 4.23 -3.02
C ALA A 55 -1.24 4.83 -3.33
N LEU A 56 -0.39 4.11 -4.08
CA LEU A 56 0.89 4.63 -4.56
C LEU A 56 0.69 5.79 -5.54
N TYR A 57 -0.19 5.63 -6.54
CA TYR A 57 -0.38 6.65 -7.56
C TYR A 57 -0.94 7.96 -6.99
N ALA A 58 -1.87 7.87 -6.04
CA ALA A 58 -2.40 9.05 -5.35
C ALA A 58 -1.31 9.76 -4.53
N ALA A 59 -0.42 9.02 -3.86
CA ALA A 59 0.72 9.61 -3.16
C ALA A 59 1.72 10.26 -4.13
N LEU A 60 2.02 9.62 -5.27
CA LEU A 60 2.88 10.22 -6.30
C LEU A 60 2.29 11.50 -6.89
N GLU A 61 0.95 11.57 -7.03
CA GLU A 61 0.28 12.82 -7.43
C GLU A 61 0.47 13.91 -6.36
N LYS A 62 0.21 13.60 -5.09
CA LYS A 62 0.30 14.57 -3.99
C LYS A 62 1.72 15.10 -3.76
N TYR A 63 2.71 14.22 -3.75
CA TYR A 63 4.07 14.56 -3.32
C TYR A 63 5.02 14.89 -4.47
N HIS A 64 4.70 14.46 -5.70
CA HIS A 64 5.58 14.65 -6.86
C HIS A 64 4.89 15.27 -8.06
N GLY A 65 3.57 15.53 -7.99
CA GLY A 65 2.82 16.17 -9.08
C GLY A 65 2.61 15.28 -10.31
N ILE A 66 2.78 13.94 -10.17
CA ILE A 66 2.58 13.00 -11.28
C ILE A 66 1.11 12.52 -11.22
N ASP A 67 0.31 12.89 -12.21
CA ASP A 67 -1.13 12.60 -12.22
C ASP A 67 -1.43 11.11 -12.03
N ALA A 68 -2.27 10.78 -11.04
CA ALA A 68 -2.56 9.40 -10.65
C ALA A 68 -3.32 8.62 -11.72
N GLU A 69 -4.16 9.30 -12.53
CA GLU A 69 -4.87 8.66 -13.62
C GLU A 69 -3.93 8.36 -14.80
N TYR A 70 -2.97 9.26 -15.09
CA TYR A 70 -1.90 8.98 -16.03
C TYR A 70 -1.11 7.74 -15.59
N LEU A 71 -0.70 7.66 -14.32
CA LEU A 71 0.02 6.50 -13.78
C LEU A 71 -0.81 5.22 -13.92
N PHE A 72 -2.09 5.27 -13.59
CA PHE A 72 -2.97 4.12 -13.75
C PHE A 72 -3.10 3.69 -15.22
N ASN A 73 -3.28 4.64 -16.15
CA ASN A 73 -3.39 4.33 -17.58
C ASN A 73 -2.09 3.74 -18.15
N LYS A 74 -0.94 4.14 -17.63
CA LYS A 74 0.38 3.66 -18.08
C LYS A 74 0.76 2.33 -17.45
N HIS A 75 0.54 2.16 -16.15
CA HIS A 75 1.05 1.04 -15.37
C HIS A 75 -0.03 0.00 -15.02
N GLY A 76 -1.32 0.37 -15.09
CA GLY A 76 -2.44 -0.51 -14.73
C GLY A 76 -2.63 -0.66 -13.22
N GLY A 77 -3.40 -1.67 -12.83
CA GLY A 77 -3.72 -2.00 -11.43
C GLY A 77 -2.58 -2.69 -10.67
N HIS A 78 -1.50 -3.05 -11.35
CA HIS A 78 -0.26 -3.58 -10.76
C HIS A 78 0.91 -2.80 -11.37
N PRO A 79 1.73 -2.10 -10.57
CA PRO A 79 2.74 -1.20 -11.09
C PRO A 79 3.80 -1.92 -11.93
N HIS A 80 4.20 -1.32 -13.04
CA HIS A 80 5.39 -1.71 -13.80
C HIS A 80 6.53 -0.73 -13.49
N ARG A 81 7.74 -1.26 -13.31
CA ARG A 81 8.90 -0.43 -12.97
C ARG A 81 9.14 0.63 -14.04
N ASP A 82 9.15 1.89 -13.61
CA ASP A 82 9.63 3.03 -14.37
C ASP A 82 10.17 4.06 -13.38
N ASP A 83 11.49 4.17 -13.31
CA ASP A 83 12.16 5.03 -12.33
C ASP A 83 11.89 6.54 -12.65
N SER A 84 11.49 6.89 -13.90
CA SER A 84 11.09 8.26 -14.27
C SER A 84 9.74 8.66 -13.67
N ASP A 85 8.85 7.71 -13.49
CA ASP A 85 7.57 7.89 -12.79
C ASP A 85 7.66 7.59 -11.27
N LYS A 86 8.88 7.38 -10.76
CA LYS A 86 9.13 6.99 -9.36
C LYS A 86 8.48 5.66 -8.95
N VAL A 87 8.17 4.81 -9.91
CA VAL A 87 7.73 3.43 -9.71
C VAL A 87 8.96 2.53 -9.73
N TYR A 88 9.52 2.24 -8.57
CA TYR A 88 10.84 1.62 -8.46
C TYR A 88 10.85 0.09 -8.53
N CYS A 89 9.68 -0.55 -8.61
CA CYS A 89 9.56 -1.99 -8.71
C CYS A 89 8.31 -2.38 -9.49
N SER A 90 8.41 -3.36 -10.39
CA SER A 90 7.23 -4.05 -10.90
C SER A 90 6.72 -4.99 -9.82
N THR A 91 5.46 -4.87 -9.43
CA THR A 91 4.84 -5.66 -8.38
C THR A 91 3.52 -6.27 -8.84
N GLY A 92 3.04 -7.28 -8.10
CA GLY A 92 1.86 -8.08 -8.46
C GLY A 92 2.06 -9.56 -8.11
N SER A 93 3.29 -10.07 -8.22
CA SER A 93 3.67 -11.33 -7.58
C SER A 93 3.95 -11.05 -6.11
N LEU A 94 3.12 -11.62 -5.22
CA LEU A 94 3.18 -11.35 -3.78
C LEU A 94 4.56 -11.68 -3.20
N GLY A 95 5.05 -10.83 -2.30
CA GLY A 95 6.34 -10.98 -1.63
C GLY A 95 7.57 -10.60 -2.46
N MET A 96 7.44 -10.32 -3.76
CA MET A 96 8.60 -9.99 -4.59
C MET A 96 9.15 -8.58 -4.33
N GLY A 97 8.29 -7.63 -3.97
CA GLY A 97 8.71 -6.24 -3.74
C GLY A 97 9.70 -6.11 -2.58
N ILE A 98 9.53 -6.87 -1.51
CA ILE A 98 10.47 -6.82 -0.37
C ILE A 98 11.87 -7.31 -0.76
N SER A 99 12.00 -8.37 -1.56
CA SER A 99 13.32 -8.85 -2.00
C SER A 99 14.02 -7.85 -2.92
N VAL A 100 13.27 -7.19 -3.81
CA VAL A 100 13.79 -6.07 -4.63
C VAL A 100 14.22 -4.91 -3.76
N SER A 101 13.48 -4.59 -2.70
CA SER A 101 13.81 -3.53 -1.74
C SER A 101 15.14 -3.82 -1.03
N VAL A 102 15.38 -5.06 -0.61
CA VAL A 102 16.68 -5.50 -0.05
C VAL A 102 17.80 -5.26 -1.05
N GLY A 103 17.64 -5.71 -2.30
CA GLY A 103 18.64 -5.53 -3.35
C GLY A 103 18.95 -4.05 -3.61
N ARG A 104 17.93 -3.17 -3.62
CA ARG A 104 18.13 -1.73 -3.81
C ARG A 104 18.81 -1.08 -2.61
N ALA A 105 18.49 -1.46 -1.38
CA ALA A 105 19.15 -0.96 -0.18
C ALA A 105 20.65 -1.33 -0.17
N LEU A 106 20.98 -2.55 -0.52
CA LEU A 106 22.38 -2.99 -0.63
C LEU A 106 23.14 -2.24 -1.73
N ALA A 107 22.49 -1.98 -2.88
CA ALA A 107 23.12 -1.29 -4.00
C ALA A 107 23.28 0.23 -3.79
N ARG A 108 22.49 0.82 -2.89
CA ARG A 108 22.43 2.26 -2.65
C ARG A 108 22.43 2.57 -1.14
N PRO A 109 23.61 2.45 -0.48
CA PRO A 109 23.70 2.70 0.96
C PRO A 109 23.51 4.18 1.35
N ASP A 110 23.49 5.07 0.37
CA ASP A 110 23.31 6.52 0.52
C ASP A 110 21.84 6.98 0.61
N ILE A 111 20.88 6.07 0.44
CA ILE A 111 19.43 6.35 0.51
C ILE A 111 18.73 5.39 1.47
N THR A 112 17.55 5.76 1.92
CA THR A 112 16.65 4.84 2.62
C THR A 112 15.65 4.23 1.64
N VAL A 113 15.47 2.91 1.70
CA VAL A 113 14.44 2.21 0.96
C VAL A 113 13.27 1.93 1.89
N HIS A 114 12.10 2.47 1.58
CA HIS A 114 10.84 2.21 2.28
C HIS A 114 10.07 1.14 1.52
N CYS A 115 9.66 0.06 2.20
CA CYS A 115 8.89 -1.03 1.58
C CYS A 115 7.64 -1.32 2.38
N LEU A 116 6.47 -1.22 1.73
CA LEU A 116 5.19 -1.61 2.32
C LEU A 116 4.80 -3.00 1.82
N ILE A 117 4.65 -3.94 2.75
CA ILE A 117 4.09 -5.28 2.54
C ILE A 117 2.69 -5.36 3.15
N SER A 118 1.91 -6.35 2.72
CA SER A 118 0.60 -6.67 3.29
C SER A 118 0.63 -7.98 4.08
N ASP A 119 -0.38 -8.19 4.91
CA ASP A 119 -0.59 -9.44 5.62
C ASP A 119 -0.78 -10.63 4.66
N GLY A 120 -1.48 -10.44 3.54
CA GLY A 120 -1.61 -11.47 2.51
C GLY A 120 -0.27 -11.90 1.89
N GLU A 121 0.70 -10.99 1.74
CA GLU A 121 2.04 -11.33 1.24
C GLU A 121 2.84 -12.19 2.24
N CYS A 122 2.49 -12.15 3.51
CA CYS A 122 3.14 -12.95 4.55
C CYS A 122 2.84 -14.47 4.43
N ALA A 123 2.01 -14.89 3.47
CA ALA A 123 1.89 -16.28 3.07
C ALA A 123 3.11 -16.77 2.24
N GLU A 124 3.86 -15.83 1.64
CA GLU A 124 4.99 -16.14 0.77
C GLU A 124 6.30 -16.32 1.57
N GLY A 125 7.04 -17.38 1.26
CA GLY A 125 8.32 -17.69 1.92
C GLY A 125 9.36 -16.58 1.78
N VAL A 126 9.40 -15.91 0.61
CA VAL A 126 10.36 -14.85 0.30
C VAL A 126 10.24 -13.64 1.25
N VAL A 127 9.06 -13.39 1.83
CA VAL A 127 8.91 -12.33 2.85
C VAL A 127 9.75 -12.68 4.07
N TRP A 128 9.63 -13.87 4.61
CA TRP A 128 10.36 -14.34 5.79
C TRP A 128 11.86 -14.43 5.56
N GLU A 129 12.26 -14.91 4.39
CA GLU A 129 13.66 -14.96 3.98
C GLU A 129 14.25 -13.55 3.89
N SER A 130 13.51 -12.58 3.34
CA SER A 130 13.94 -11.19 3.24
C SER A 130 14.08 -10.53 4.61
N LEU A 131 13.09 -10.71 5.51
CA LEU A 131 13.13 -10.17 6.88
C LEU A 131 14.33 -10.75 7.66
N LYS A 132 14.53 -12.07 7.56
CA LYS A 132 15.69 -12.74 8.15
C LYS A 132 17.00 -12.15 7.61
N PHE A 133 17.11 -12.01 6.28
CA PHE A 133 18.29 -11.46 5.64
C PHE A 133 18.61 -10.03 6.12
N ILE A 134 17.59 -9.15 6.19
CA ILE A 134 17.72 -7.78 6.68
C ILE A 134 18.30 -7.79 8.09
N HIS A 135 17.74 -8.60 8.99
CA HIS A 135 18.16 -8.69 10.38
C HIS A 135 19.58 -9.23 10.54
N GLU A 136 19.89 -10.37 9.94
CA GLU A 136 21.20 -11.04 10.07
C GLU A 136 22.33 -10.24 9.44
N ASN A 137 22.08 -9.54 8.33
CA ASN A 137 23.09 -8.75 7.63
C ASN A 137 23.10 -7.28 8.04
N ARG A 138 22.30 -6.87 9.01
CA ARG A 138 22.19 -5.49 9.52
C ARG A 138 22.02 -4.46 8.40
N VAL A 139 21.04 -4.68 7.54
CA VAL A 139 20.74 -3.73 6.45
C VAL A 139 20.00 -2.54 7.08
N GLU A 140 20.72 -1.47 7.42
CA GLU A 140 20.20 -0.35 8.22
C GLU A 140 19.44 0.69 7.39
N ASN A 141 19.67 0.75 6.08
CA ASN A 141 19.05 1.71 5.18
C ASN A 141 17.78 1.18 4.50
N ILE A 142 17.06 0.27 5.17
CA ILE A 142 15.75 -0.22 4.74
C ILE A 142 14.74 -0.10 5.88
N LYS A 143 13.52 0.34 5.56
CA LYS A 143 12.40 0.38 6.50
C LYS A 143 11.27 -0.47 5.96
N ILE A 144 10.91 -1.51 6.69
CA ILE A 144 9.78 -2.38 6.35
C ILE A 144 8.56 -1.94 7.13
N TYR A 145 7.47 -1.74 6.41
CA TYR A 145 6.13 -1.47 6.93
C TYR A 145 5.24 -2.66 6.58
N ALA A 146 4.49 -3.16 7.53
CA ALA A 146 3.53 -4.24 7.32
C ALA A 146 2.12 -3.72 7.60
N ASN A 147 1.29 -3.67 6.56
CA ASN A 147 -0.13 -3.35 6.68
C ASN A 147 -0.88 -4.62 7.07
N LEU A 148 -1.40 -4.64 8.29
CA LEU A 148 -2.25 -5.70 8.82
C LEU A 148 -3.70 -5.19 8.78
N ASN A 149 -4.50 -5.73 7.85
CA ASN A 149 -5.91 -5.41 7.69
C ASN A 149 -6.83 -6.60 7.98
N GLY A 150 -6.25 -7.73 8.40
CA GLY A 150 -6.96 -8.94 8.80
C GLY A 150 -7.38 -9.86 7.66
N TYR A 151 -7.01 -9.57 6.40
CA TYR A 151 -7.42 -10.35 5.25
C TYR A 151 -6.30 -10.61 4.26
N ALA A 152 -6.13 -11.87 3.89
CA ALA A 152 -5.40 -12.30 2.69
C ALA A 152 -6.36 -12.41 1.50
N ALA A 153 -5.86 -12.86 0.33
CA ALA A 153 -6.70 -12.97 -0.88
C ALA A 153 -7.89 -13.92 -0.70
N TYR A 154 -7.78 -14.95 0.16
CA TYR A 154 -8.78 -16.02 0.27
C TYR A 154 -9.28 -16.26 1.70
N ASP A 155 -8.53 -15.81 2.71
CA ASP A 155 -8.80 -16.11 4.11
C ASP A 155 -8.60 -14.90 5.01
N ALA A 156 -9.21 -14.95 6.20
CA ALA A 156 -8.89 -14.04 7.28
C ALA A 156 -7.50 -14.37 7.88
N VAL A 157 -6.82 -13.35 8.36
CA VAL A 157 -5.49 -13.45 8.97
C VAL A 157 -5.59 -13.18 10.47
N ASP A 158 -5.00 -14.03 11.31
CA ASP A 158 -4.77 -13.73 12.72
C ASP A 158 -3.63 -12.68 12.82
N GLU A 159 -4.04 -11.42 12.90
CA GLU A 159 -3.10 -10.29 12.94
C GLU A 159 -2.17 -10.36 14.15
N GLN A 160 -2.65 -10.78 15.31
CA GLN A 160 -1.84 -10.86 16.53
C GLN A 160 -0.77 -11.94 16.42
N TYR A 161 -1.11 -13.08 15.82
CA TYR A 161 -0.14 -14.14 15.56
C TYR A 161 0.87 -13.70 14.49
N LEU A 162 0.41 -13.05 13.43
CA LEU A 162 1.27 -12.55 12.36
C LEU A 162 2.24 -11.47 12.88
N GLU A 163 1.77 -10.51 13.68
CA GLU A 163 2.62 -9.48 14.28
C GLU A 163 3.75 -10.10 15.12
N ARG A 164 3.45 -11.08 15.96
CA ARG A 164 4.48 -11.77 16.76
C ARG A 164 5.54 -12.44 15.88
N ARG A 165 5.14 -13.04 14.78
CA ARG A 165 6.05 -13.67 13.81
C ARG A 165 6.93 -12.61 13.11
N LEU A 166 6.33 -11.55 12.60
CA LEU A 166 7.05 -10.46 11.93
C LEU A 166 8.13 -9.88 12.85
N ARG A 167 7.77 -9.55 14.10
CA ARG A 167 8.74 -9.03 15.09
C ARG A 167 9.81 -10.05 15.50
N ALA A 168 9.51 -11.33 15.45
CA ALA A 168 10.50 -12.38 15.72
C ALA A 168 11.56 -12.47 14.61
N PHE A 169 11.19 -12.18 13.35
CA PHE A 169 12.12 -12.15 12.22
C PHE A 169 12.86 -10.82 12.07
N LEU A 170 12.15 -9.70 12.27
CA LEU A 170 12.70 -8.35 12.20
C LEU A 170 12.09 -7.51 13.35
N PRO A 171 12.79 -7.34 14.49
CA PRO A 171 12.25 -6.62 15.65
C PRO A 171 11.79 -5.20 15.35
N ASP A 172 12.49 -4.51 14.44
CA ASP A 172 12.24 -3.11 14.08
C ASP A 172 11.23 -2.94 12.93
N VAL A 173 10.48 -4.00 12.55
CA VAL A 173 9.42 -3.89 11.56
C VAL A 173 8.31 -2.93 12.05
N ASN A 174 7.89 -2.02 11.17
CA ASN A 174 6.80 -1.10 11.48
C ASN A 174 5.46 -1.79 11.21
N ILE A 175 4.76 -2.20 12.25
CA ILE A 175 3.43 -2.80 12.15
C ILE A 175 2.37 -1.69 12.14
N LEU A 176 1.49 -1.73 11.16
CA LEU A 176 0.43 -0.75 10.95
C LEU A 176 -0.89 -1.51 10.78
N HIS A 177 -1.83 -1.27 11.68
CA HIS A 177 -3.17 -1.84 11.60
C HIS A 177 -4.07 -0.91 10.81
N SER A 178 -4.87 -1.49 9.91
CA SER A 178 -5.85 -0.76 9.11
C SER A 178 -7.14 -1.55 8.98
N ASP A 179 -8.15 -0.97 8.35
CA ASP A 179 -9.42 -1.63 8.10
C ASP A 179 -9.70 -1.65 6.58
N VAL A 180 -10.41 -2.66 6.13
CA VAL A 180 -10.92 -2.76 4.76
C VAL A 180 -12.35 -2.20 4.64
N ASN A 181 -13.03 -1.98 5.77
CA ASN A 181 -14.44 -1.60 5.84
C ASN A 181 -14.64 -0.07 5.81
N HIS A 182 -13.91 0.64 4.92
CA HIS A 182 -13.97 2.11 4.82
C HIS A 182 -15.33 2.66 4.37
N PHE A 183 -16.10 1.86 3.64
CA PHE A 183 -17.44 2.24 3.16
C PHE A 183 -18.44 1.11 3.44
N PRO A 184 -19.75 1.38 3.58
CA PRO A 184 -20.76 0.38 3.93
C PRO A 184 -20.85 -0.83 2.99
N PHE A 185 -20.44 -0.65 1.72
CA PHE A 185 -20.41 -1.70 0.72
C PHE A 185 -19.12 -2.52 0.71
N LEU A 186 -18.07 -2.08 1.42
CA LEU A 186 -16.83 -2.82 1.60
C LEU A 186 -16.89 -3.58 2.92
N ARG A 187 -16.91 -4.92 2.85
CA ARG A 187 -17.01 -5.75 4.06
C ARG A 187 -16.09 -6.95 3.99
N GLY A 188 -15.16 -7.01 4.93
CA GLY A 188 -14.28 -8.16 5.10
C GLY A 188 -13.60 -8.56 3.79
N LEU A 189 -13.51 -9.85 3.54
CA LEU A 189 -12.90 -10.41 2.33
C LEU A 189 -13.53 -9.89 1.02
N ASN A 190 -14.85 -9.60 1.04
CA ASN A 190 -15.54 -9.09 -0.16
C ASN A 190 -15.02 -7.71 -0.60
N ALA A 191 -14.43 -6.91 0.30
CA ALA A 191 -13.85 -5.61 -0.04
C ALA A 191 -12.72 -5.72 -1.08
N HIS A 192 -12.08 -6.89 -1.18
CA HIS A 192 -11.06 -7.17 -2.18
C HIS A 192 -11.64 -7.37 -3.60
N TYR A 193 -12.83 -7.91 -3.70
CA TYR A 193 -13.45 -8.30 -4.98
C TYR A 193 -14.56 -7.36 -5.45
N HIS A 194 -15.03 -6.47 -4.57
CA HIS A 194 -16.15 -5.57 -4.86
C HIS A 194 -15.77 -4.59 -5.97
N ILE A 195 -16.67 -4.46 -6.95
CA ILE A 195 -16.61 -3.43 -8.01
C ILE A 195 -17.77 -2.48 -7.76
N MET A 196 -17.47 -1.19 -7.59
CA MET A 196 -18.48 -0.18 -7.30
C MET A 196 -19.51 -0.04 -8.41
N LYS A 197 -20.77 0.03 -7.99
CA LYS A 197 -21.87 0.50 -8.83
C LYS A 197 -22.08 2.00 -8.58
N GLU A 198 -22.92 2.62 -9.40
CA GLU A 198 -23.22 4.07 -9.29
C GLU A 198 -23.72 4.47 -7.90
N HIS A 199 -24.57 3.63 -7.27
CA HIS A 199 -25.07 3.92 -5.93
C HIS A 199 -23.97 3.85 -4.85
N ASP A 200 -23.03 2.89 -4.97
CA ASP A 200 -21.89 2.78 -4.06
C ASP A 200 -21.00 4.02 -4.15
N TYR A 201 -20.69 4.43 -5.38
CA TYR A 201 -19.88 5.62 -5.63
C TYR A 201 -20.53 6.88 -5.06
N ARG A 202 -21.83 7.12 -5.33
CA ARG A 202 -22.57 8.26 -4.79
C ARG A 202 -22.60 8.26 -3.26
N GLN A 203 -22.82 7.10 -2.65
CA GLN A 203 -22.79 6.95 -1.19
C GLN A 203 -21.43 7.30 -0.63
N ALA A 204 -20.35 6.78 -1.21
CA ALA A 204 -18.99 7.06 -0.75
C ALA A 204 -18.63 8.55 -0.88
N VAL A 205 -19.00 9.19 -2.01
CA VAL A 205 -18.76 10.63 -2.21
C VAL A 205 -19.48 11.45 -1.14
N SER A 206 -20.76 11.18 -0.90
CA SER A 206 -21.53 11.88 0.15
C SER A 206 -20.88 11.72 1.52
N MET A 207 -20.39 10.52 1.87
CA MET A 207 -19.71 10.30 3.15
C MET A 207 -18.40 11.10 3.28
N LEU A 208 -17.63 11.25 2.18
CA LEU A 208 -16.42 12.06 2.19
C LEU A 208 -16.72 13.56 2.31
N GLU A 209 -17.79 14.04 1.66
CA GLU A 209 -18.26 15.42 1.75
C GLU A 209 -18.73 15.75 3.17
N ASP A 210 -19.57 14.90 3.78
CA ASP A 210 -20.03 15.06 5.16
C ASP A 210 -18.87 15.05 6.18
N ALA A 211 -17.82 14.26 5.93
CA ALA A 211 -16.63 14.21 6.77
C ALA A 211 -15.79 15.50 6.63
N SER A 212 -15.74 16.08 5.43
CA SER A 212 -15.05 17.35 5.16
C SER A 212 -15.70 18.52 5.91
N GLU A 213 -17.03 18.58 5.93
CA GLU A 213 -17.79 19.63 6.62
C GLU A 213 -17.62 19.59 8.14
N LYS A 214 -17.42 18.40 8.72
CA LYS A 214 -17.23 18.23 10.18
C LYS A 214 -15.82 18.55 10.67
N ASN A 215 -14.85 18.66 9.75
CA ASN A 215 -13.44 18.96 10.06
C ASN A 215 -13.10 20.45 9.88
N ILE A 216 -14.10 21.30 9.55
CA ILE A 216 -14.03 22.77 9.50
C ILE A 216 -14.61 23.35 10.80
#